data_45e6f683db5230ac13a8700db662887e
#
_entry.id   45e6f683db5230ac13a8700db662887e
#
_cell.length_a   1.000
_cell.length_b   1.000
_cell.length_c   1.000
_cell.angle_alpha   90.00
_cell.angle_beta   90.00
_cell.angle_gamma   90.00
#
_symmetry.space_group_name_H-M   'P 1'
#
loop_
_entity.id
_entity.type
_entity.pdbx_description
1 polymer ?
#
loop_
_entity_poly.entity_id
_entity_poly.type
_entity_poly.pdbx_seq_one_letter_code
_entity_poly.pdbx_strand_id
1 'polypeptide(L)'
;MTEARAGARTRASRIIKARPEEVYAAFMDPDVLVAWLPPARMTGRIHAFDARVGGGYRMSLYHPPDERSFRGKTSDREDMVNVRFVELAPPRRLVEAVSFVTTDPAFFGEMAIVVTFDEVPGGTDVTFLCENLPPGLRPQDNEAGSRLSLEQLARRFE
;
A
#
# COMPACT_ATOMS: atom_id res chain seq x y z
N MET A 1 -9.95 -29.33 -6.49
CA MET A 1 -9.70 -28.65 -6.54
C MET A 1 -9.12 -28.11 -5.96
N THR A 2 -8.81 -27.98 -6.22
CA THR A 2 -8.28 -27.37 -5.44
C THR A 2 -8.79 -26.22 -5.40
N GLU A 3 -9.20 -26.01 -4.72
CA GLU A 3 -9.53 -24.93 -4.50
C GLU A 3 -8.60 -24.07 -4.77
N ALA A 4 -8.82 -23.19 -5.34
CA ALA A 4 -7.89 -22.25 -5.56
C ALA A 4 -7.26 -21.94 -4.32
N ARG A 5 -5.96 -22.06 -4.27
CA ARG A 5 -5.32 -21.73 -3.13
C ARG A 5 -5.41 -20.32 -2.98
N ALA A 6 -5.92 -19.86 -1.95
CA ALA A 6 -5.86 -18.47 -1.58
C ALA A 6 -4.41 -18.04 -1.54
N GLY A 7 -4.10 -16.90 -2.05
CA GLY A 7 -2.79 -16.33 -1.93
C GLY A 7 -2.47 -15.99 -0.48
N ALA A 8 -1.22 -15.72 -0.21
CA ALA A 8 -0.80 -15.35 1.14
C ALA A 8 -1.45 -14.03 1.57
N ARG A 9 -1.55 -13.83 2.88
CA ARG A 9 -2.10 -12.60 3.45
C ARG A 9 -1.20 -12.12 4.57
N THR A 10 -1.20 -10.82 4.77
CA THR A 10 -0.42 -10.17 5.83
C THR A 10 -1.28 -9.13 6.51
N ARG A 11 -0.87 -8.75 7.71
CA ARG A 11 -1.58 -7.75 8.49
C ARG A 11 -0.56 -6.90 9.23
N ALA A 12 -0.76 -5.59 9.20
CA ALA A 12 0.04 -4.64 9.97
C ALA A 12 -0.88 -3.55 10.47
N SER A 13 -0.63 -3.04 11.67
CA SER A 13 -1.45 -1.97 12.21
C SER A 13 -0.61 -1.04 13.06
N ARG A 14 -1.10 0.19 13.23
CA ARG A 14 -0.43 1.19 14.06
C ARG A 14 -1.43 2.26 14.46
N ILE A 15 -1.30 2.76 15.69
CA ILE A 15 -2.12 3.86 16.17
C ILE A 15 -1.48 5.16 15.70
N ILE A 16 -2.28 5.96 15.01
CA ILE A 16 -1.87 7.27 14.49
C ILE A 16 -2.51 8.32 15.35
N LYS A 17 -1.76 9.33 15.76
CA LYS A 17 -2.23 10.37 16.69
C LYS A 17 -3.01 11.44 15.95
N ALA A 18 -4.14 11.06 15.37
CA ALA A 18 -5.01 11.96 14.64
C ALA A 18 -6.38 11.31 14.54
N ARG A 19 -7.39 12.09 14.23
CA ARG A 19 -8.74 11.58 14.07
C ARG A 19 -8.86 10.79 12.76
N PRO A 20 -9.80 9.83 12.70
CA PRO A 20 -9.96 9.04 11.48
C PRO A 20 -10.12 9.87 10.21
N GLU A 21 -10.84 10.99 10.27
CA GLU A 21 -11.04 11.85 9.12
C GLU A 21 -9.72 12.41 8.58
N GLU A 22 -8.84 12.79 9.50
CA GLU A 22 -7.55 13.35 9.11
C GLU A 22 -6.63 12.29 8.52
N VAL A 23 -6.66 11.10 9.13
CA VAL A 23 -5.82 10.01 8.65
C VAL A 23 -6.33 9.53 7.29
N TYR A 24 -7.64 9.40 7.14
CA TYR A 24 -8.24 9.01 5.87
C TYR A 24 -7.85 9.98 4.75
N ALA A 25 -7.87 11.29 5.07
CA ALA A 25 -7.50 12.31 4.09
C ALA A 25 -6.07 12.13 3.58
N ALA A 26 -5.19 11.59 4.41
CA ALA A 26 -3.80 11.37 4.02
C ALA A 26 -3.65 10.26 2.96
N PHE A 27 -4.68 9.46 2.77
CA PHE A 27 -4.72 8.44 1.71
C PHE A 27 -5.34 8.99 0.43
N MET A 28 -6.07 10.08 0.51
CA MET A 28 -6.83 10.62 -0.62
C MET A 28 -6.18 11.83 -1.27
N ASP A 29 -5.05 12.28 -0.76
CA ASP A 29 -4.30 13.39 -1.33
C ASP A 29 -3.00 12.84 -1.92
N PRO A 30 -2.85 12.88 -3.25
CA PRO A 30 -1.66 12.25 -3.85
C PRO A 30 -0.34 12.87 -3.41
N ASP A 31 -0.32 14.17 -3.12
CA ASP A 31 0.92 14.81 -2.67
C ASP A 31 1.31 14.34 -1.27
N VAL A 32 0.32 14.10 -0.42
CA VAL A 32 0.57 13.57 0.93
C VAL A 32 0.88 12.09 0.87
N LEU A 33 0.10 11.34 0.10
CA LEU A 33 0.26 9.90 -0.01
C LEU A 33 1.66 9.51 -0.46
N VAL A 34 2.20 10.21 -1.46
CA VAL A 34 3.51 9.90 -1.99
C VAL A 34 4.62 10.24 -1.01
N ALA A 35 4.33 11.08 -0.03
CA ALA A 35 5.33 11.48 0.97
C ALA A 35 5.51 10.43 2.05
N TRP A 36 4.49 9.61 2.34
CA TRP A 36 4.61 8.65 3.44
C TRP A 36 4.51 7.19 3.01
N LEU A 37 3.87 6.91 1.87
CA LEU A 37 3.60 5.52 1.50
C LEU A 37 4.84 4.74 1.05
N PRO A 38 5.76 5.31 0.25
CA PRO A 38 6.96 4.54 -0.14
C PRO A 38 7.79 4.20 1.10
N PRO A 39 8.04 2.91 1.35
CA PRO A 39 8.68 2.52 2.61
C PRO A 39 10.18 2.69 2.56
N ALA A 40 10.77 2.89 3.73
CA ALA A 40 12.22 2.96 3.92
C ALA A 40 12.81 4.09 3.08
N ARG A 41 13.83 3.78 2.29
CA ARG A 41 14.54 4.77 1.49
C ARG A 41 14.01 4.89 0.08
N MET A 42 12.89 4.24 -0.22
CA MET A 42 12.29 4.33 -1.54
C MET A 42 11.65 5.69 -1.73
N THR A 43 11.57 6.13 -2.97
CA THR A 43 10.84 7.33 -3.35
C THR A 43 9.72 6.94 -4.28
N GLY A 44 8.73 7.81 -4.42
CA GLY A 44 7.58 7.48 -5.22
C GLY A 44 7.14 8.62 -6.12
N ARG A 45 6.34 8.25 -7.11
CA ARG A 45 5.70 9.23 -7.98
C ARG A 45 4.32 8.70 -8.33
N ILE A 46 3.31 9.53 -8.15
CA ILE A 46 1.94 9.19 -8.51
C ILE A 46 1.64 9.85 -9.85
N HIS A 47 1.26 9.02 -10.84
CA HIS A 47 1.09 9.50 -12.21
C HIS A 47 -0.31 10.02 -12.50
N ALA A 48 -1.31 9.44 -11.85
CA ALA A 48 -2.69 9.85 -12.02
C ALA A 48 -3.43 9.50 -10.74
N PHE A 49 -4.43 10.27 -10.37
CA PHE A 49 -5.16 10.01 -9.13
C PHE A 49 -6.61 10.39 -9.32
N ASP A 50 -7.50 9.43 -9.08
CA ASP A 50 -8.94 9.62 -9.21
C ASP A 50 -9.58 9.03 -7.95
N ALA A 51 -9.99 9.89 -7.03
CA ALA A 51 -10.44 9.51 -5.69
C ALA A 51 -11.91 9.12 -5.67
N ARG A 52 -12.25 8.06 -6.41
CA ARG A 52 -13.62 7.56 -6.43
C ARG A 52 -13.60 6.05 -6.66
N VAL A 53 -14.68 5.39 -6.32
CA VAL A 53 -14.83 3.97 -6.59
C VAL A 53 -14.75 3.74 -8.09
N GLY A 54 -13.93 2.78 -8.49
CA GLY A 54 -13.64 2.54 -9.90
C GLY A 54 -12.50 3.37 -10.43
N GLY A 55 -12.14 4.44 -9.73
CA GLY A 55 -10.93 5.21 -10.03
C GLY A 55 -9.72 4.56 -9.37
N GLY A 56 -8.71 5.34 -9.09
CA GLY A 56 -7.50 4.83 -8.47
C GLY A 56 -6.31 5.65 -8.89
N TYR A 57 -5.14 5.00 -8.87
CA TYR A 57 -3.92 5.69 -9.27
C TYR A 57 -2.89 4.70 -9.77
N ARG A 58 -1.87 5.23 -10.41
CA ARG A 58 -0.69 4.48 -10.80
C ARG A 58 0.49 5.10 -10.07
N MET A 59 1.32 4.28 -9.47
CA MET A 59 2.45 4.78 -8.71
C MET A 59 3.71 4.03 -9.08
N SER A 60 4.80 4.78 -9.26
CA SER A 60 6.13 4.22 -9.39
C SER A 60 6.84 4.33 -8.06
N LEU A 61 7.47 3.25 -7.64
CA LEU A 61 8.31 3.19 -6.45
C LEU A 61 9.73 2.95 -6.92
N TYR A 62 10.65 3.81 -6.49
CA TYR A 62 12.03 3.73 -6.92
C TYR A 62 12.91 3.31 -5.77
N HIS A 63 13.77 2.34 -6.02
CA HIS A 63 14.74 1.87 -5.04
C HIS A 63 15.96 2.78 -5.03
N PRO A 64 16.65 2.91 -3.88
CA PRO A 64 17.80 3.80 -3.81
C PRO A 64 18.88 3.43 -4.82
N PRO A 65 19.56 4.42 -5.41
CA PRO A 65 20.58 4.12 -6.42
C PRO A 65 21.77 3.32 -5.89
N ASP A 66 22.01 3.38 -4.58
CA ASP A 66 23.16 2.68 -3.98
C ASP A 66 22.81 1.25 -3.57
N GLU A 67 21.60 0.78 -3.83
CA GLU A 67 21.22 -0.57 -3.48
C GLU A 67 21.51 -1.48 -4.65
N ARG A 68 22.56 -2.25 -4.54
CA ARG A 68 23.06 -3.00 -5.70
C ARG A 68 22.46 -4.38 -5.86
N SER A 69 22.08 -5.00 -4.75
CA SER A 69 21.59 -6.37 -4.80
C SER A 69 20.13 -6.46 -5.14
N PHE A 70 19.43 -5.33 -5.22
CA PHE A 70 17.99 -5.32 -5.38
C PHE A 70 17.57 -5.02 -6.80
N ARG A 71 16.55 -5.72 -7.25
CA ARG A 71 15.93 -5.45 -8.53
C ARG A 71 14.46 -5.18 -8.33
N GLY A 72 13.96 -4.16 -8.99
CA GLY A 72 12.55 -3.82 -8.96
C GLY A 72 11.71 -4.81 -9.74
N LYS A 73 10.42 -4.88 -9.44
CA LYS A 73 9.50 -5.82 -10.08
C LYS A 73 9.12 -5.39 -11.49
N THR A 74 9.16 -4.08 -11.78
CA THR A 74 8.86 -3.56 -13.10
C THR A 74 10.14 -3.41 -13.93
N SER A 75 11.18 -2.92 -13.30
CA SER A 75 12.49 -2.74 -13.93
C SER A 75 13.55 -2.82 -12.85
N ASP A 76 14.79 -2.58 -13.20
CA ASP A 76 15.90 -2.78 -12.27
C ASP A 76 15.78 -1.98 -10.98
N ARG A 77 15.20 -0.79 -11.03
CA ARG A 77 15.11 0.04 -9.84
C ARG A 77 13.71 0.56 -9.57
N GLU A 78 12.75 0.08 -10.31
CA GLU A 78 11.40 0.61 -10.23
C GLU A 78 10.39 -0.50 -10.06
N ASP A 79 9.46 -0.28 -9.14
CA ASP A 79 8.23 -1.06 -9.05
C ASP A 79 7.09 -0.13 -9.43
N MET A 80 6.31 -0.50 -10.43
CA MET A 80 5.14 0.28 -10.80
C MET A 80 3.89 -0.53 -10.49
N VAL A 81 2.93 0.11 -9.83
CA VAL A 81 1.68 -0.54 -9.45
C VAL A 81 0.50 0.24 -9.98
N ASN A 82 -0.54 -0.50 -10.34
CA ASN A 82 -1.86 0.07 -10.60
C ASN A 82 -2.74 -0.21 -9.39
N VAL A 83 -3.40 0.82 -8.90
CA VAL A 83 -4.29 0.73 -7.75
C VAL A 83 -5.67 1.17 -8.19
N ARG A 84 -6.67 0.32 -7.93
CA ARG A 84 -8.06 0.64 -8.23
C ARG A 84 -8.82 0.67 -6.91
N PHE A 85 -9.57 1.73 -6.68
CA PHE A 85 -10.39 1.83 -5.48
C PHE A 85 -11.64 0.97 -5.67
N VAL A 86 -11.76 -0.06 -4.85
CA VAL A 86 -12.90 -0.98 -4.86
C VAL A 86 -14.00 -0.47 -3.94
N GLU A 87 -13.61 0.07 -2.80
CA GLU A 87 -14.55 0.60 -1.83
C GLU A 87 -13.96 1.82 -1.17
N LEU A 88 -14.73 2.89 -1.03
CA LEU A 88 -14.35 4.07 -0.29
C LEU A 88 -15.47 4.39 0.68
N ALA A 89 -15.25 4.15 1.96
CA ALA A 89 -16.22 4.39 3.02
C ALA A 89 -15.61 5.31 4.08
N PRO A 90 -15.43 6.60 3.76
CA PRO A 90 -14.77 7.52 4.68
C PRO A 90 -15.60 7.72 5.93
N PRO A 91 -14.98 7.87 7.09
CA PRO A 91 -13.53 7.76 7.30
C PRO A 91 -13.10 6.42 7.86
N ARG A 92 -13.86 5.35 7.60
CA ARG A 92 -13.69 4.10 8.33
C ARG A 92 -12.97 3.01 7.54
N ARG A 93 -13.04 3.04 6.21
CA ARG A 93 -12.55 1.90 5.45
C ARG A 93 -12.31 2.27 4.00
N LEU A 94 -11.26 1.72 3.42
CA LEU A 94 -11.08 1.72 1.97
C LEU A 94 -10.52 0.38 1.54
N VAL A 95 -10.82 -0.03 0.33
CA VAL A 95 -10.34 -1.28 -0.23
C VAL A 95 -9.74 -0.98 -1.59
N GLU A 96 -8.54 -1.48 -1.80
CA GLU A 96 -7.80 -1.29 -3.05
C GLU A 96 -7.52 -2.63 -3.69
N ALA A 97 -7.61 -2.67 -5.02
CA ALA A 97 -7.10 -3.79 -5.81
C ALA A 97 -5.80 -3.33 -6.44
N VAL A 98 -4.73 -4.06 -6.20
CA VAL A 98 -3.38 -3.63 -6.57
C VAL A 98 -2.74 -4.69 -7.44
N SER A 99 -2.18 -4.26 -8.56
CA SER A 99 -1.45 -5.16 -9.44
C SER A 99 -0.13 -4.52 -9.83
N PHE A 100 0.90 -5.35 -10.00
CA PHE A 100 2.20 -4.87 -10.47
C PHE A 100 2.20 -4.78 -11.98
N VAL A 101 2.82 -3.74 -12.49
CA VAL A 101 3.07 -3.62 -13.93
C VAL A 101 4.37 -4.37 -14.19
N THR A 102 4.24 -5.59 -14.69
CA THR A 102 5.40 -6.48 -14.80
C THR A 102 5.15 -7.54 -15.89
N THR A 103 6.23 -8.07 -16.43
CA THR A 103 6.16 -9.23 -17.32
C THR A 103 6.59 -10.51 -16.60
N ASP A 104 6.96 -10.42 -15.32
CA ASP A 104 7.37 -11.57 -14.54
C ASP A 104 6.14 -12.25 -13.95
N PRO A 105 5.84 -13.52 -14.37
CA PRO A 105 4.66 -14.21 -13.87
C PRO A 105 4.62 -14.37 -12.35
N ALA A 106 5.77 -14.32 -11.68
CA ALA A 106 5.81 -14.42 -10.23
C ALA A 106 5.08 -13.26 -9.55
N PHE A 107 4.89 -12.15 -10.26
CA PHE A 107 4.21 -10.97 -9.71
C PHE A 107 2.89 -10.68 -10.42
N PHE A 108 2.36 -11.64 -11.17
CA PHE A 108 1.07 -11.47 -11.80
C PHE A 108 -0.05 -11.63 -10.78
N GLY A 109 -1.19 -11.04 -11.08
CA GLY A 109 -2.38 -11.16 -10.27
C GLY A 109 -2.71 -9.87 -9.57
N GLU A 110 -3.88 -9.85 -8.98
CA GLU A 110 -4.37 -8.68 -8.30
C GLU A 110 -4.51 -9.00 -6.82
N MET A 111 -3.84 -8.24 -5.99
CA MET A 111 -4.01 -8.41 -4.55
C MET A 111 -4.94 -7.34 -4.01
N ALA A 112 -5.53 -7.60 -2.87
CA ALA A 112 -6.42 -6.66 -2.22
C ALA A 112 -5.72 -6.09 -0.99
N ILE A 113 -5.89 -4.78 -0.78
CA ILE A 113 -5.45 -4.14 0.45
C ILE A 113 -6.69 -3.52 1.08
N VAL A 114 -7.04 -4.02 2.26
CA VAL A 114 -8.15 -3.48 3.04
C VAL A 114 -7.53 -2.61 4.12
N VAL A 115 -7.92 -1.33 4.15
CA VAL A 115 -7.45 -0.40 5.15
C VAL A 115 -8.63 -0.01 6.02
N THR A 116 -8.48 -0.19 7.34
CA THR A 116 -9.51 0.21 8.29
C THR A 116 -8.95 1.29 9.20
N PHE A 117 -9.85 2.16 9.66
CA PHE A 117 -9.53 3.33 10.46
C PHE A 117 -10.46 3.30 11.66
N ASP A 118 -10.00 2.70 12.76
CA ASP A 118 -10.84 2.54 13.96
C ASP A 118 -10.48 3.59 14.98
N GLU A 119 -11.45 4.35 15.43
CA GLU A 119 -11.20 5.36 16.45
C GLU A 119 -10.90 4.68 17.77
N VAL A 120 -9.81 5.08 18.40
CA VAL A 120 -9.38 4.52 19.69
C VAL A 120 -8.96 5.66 20.58
N PRO A 121 -8.84 5.43 21.88
CA PRO A 121 -8.26 6.46 22.77
C PRO A 121 -6.87 6.82 22.27
N GLY A 122 -6.65 8.12 22.07
CA GLY A 122 -5.35 8.59 21.60
C GLY A 122 -5.19 8.69 20.12
N GLY A 123 -6.18 8.29 19.30
CA GLY A 123 -6.06 8.46 17.86
C GLY A 123 -6.87 7.47 17.05
N THR A 124 -6.25 6.95 16.02
CA THR A 124 -6.88 6.03 15.06
C THR A 124 -5.99 4.81 14.89
N ASP A 125 -6.57 3.63 15.06
CA ASP A 125 -5.87 2.38 14.78
C ASP A 125 -6.03 2.09 13.30
N VAL A 126 -4.96 2.23 12.55
CA VAL A 126 -4.95 1.99 11.10
C VAL A 126 -4.41 0.60 10.85
N THR A 127 -5.17 -0.21 10.15
CA THR A 127 -4.77 -1.58 9.81
C THR A 127 -4.71 -1.76 8.31
N PHE A 128 -3.61 -2.35 7.84
CA PHE A 128 -3.48 -2.83 6.46
C PHE A 128 -3.66 -4.33 6.48
N LEU A 129 -4.65 -4.83 5.78
CA LEU A 129 -4.82 -6.26 5.55
C LEU A 129 -4.60 -6.50 4.07
N CYS A 130 -3.50 -7.16 3.74
CA CYS A 130 -3.16 -7.47 2.35
C CYS A 130 -3.52 -8.91 2.07
N GLU A 131 -4.25 -9.16 0.99
CA GLU A 131 -4.74 -10.49 0.66
C GLU A 131 -4.39 -10.85 -0.76
N ASN A 132 -4.19 -12.13 -1.01
CA ASN A 132 -3.91 -12.67 -2.34
C ASN A 132 -2.61 -12.11 -2.91
N LEU A 133 -1.56 -12.16 -2.12
CA LEU A 133 -0.24 -11.70 -2.57
C LEU A 133 0.23 -12.51 -3.78
N PRO A 134 0.87 -11.89 -4.76
CA PRO A 134 1.49 -12.64 -5.86
C PRO A 134 2.55 -13.61 -5.33
N PRO A 135 2.78 -14.71 -6.03
CA PRO A 135 3.72 -15.73 -5.52
C PRO A 135 5.13 -15.21 -5.28
N GLY A 136 5.58 -14.24 -6.08
CA GLY A 136 6.93 -13.69 -5.93
C GLY A 136 7.07 -12.69 -4.81
N LEU A 137 5.97 -12.23 -4.24
CA LEU A 137 6.00 -11.26 -3.14
C LEU A 137 5.98 -12.02 -1.83
N ARG A 138 7.09 -12.01 -1.12
CA ARG A 138 7.20 -12.74 0.15
C ARG A 138 6.37 -12.06 1.21
N PRO A 139 5.56 -12.82 1.97
CA PRO A 139 4.70 -12.21 2.99
C PRO A 139 5.48 -11.39 4.01
N GLN A 140 6.62 -11.87 4.45
CA GLN A 140 7.40 -11.12 5.44
C GLN A 140 7.92 -9.82 4.88
N ASP A 141 8.25 -9.76 3.59
CA ASP A 141 8.69 -8.52 2.97
C ASP A 141 7.53 -7.54 2.82
N ASN A 142 6.37 -8.05 2.45
CA ASN A 142 5.17 -7.22 2.34
C ASN A 142 4.79 -6.65 3.71
N GLU A 143 4.82 -7.48 4.75
CA GLU A 143 4.47 -7.03 6.08
C GLU A 143 5.46 -5.99 6.58
N ALA A 144 6.75 -6.20 6.34
CA ALA A 144 7.77 -5.23 6.75
C ALA A 144 7.55 -3.88 6.04
N GLY A 145 7.25 -3.91 4.75
CA GLY A 145 6.97 -2.68 4.01
C GLY A 145 5.74 -1.95 4.54
N SER A 146 4.69 -2.70 4.86
CA SER A 146 3.48 -2.12 5.43
C SER A 146 3.76 -1.45 6.76
N ARG A 147 4.56 -2.09 7.62
CA ARG A 147 4.92 -1.51 8.90
C ARG A 147 5.71 -0.22 8.75
N LEU A 148 6.64 -0.21 7.80
CA LEU A 148 7.44 0.99 7.55
C LEU A 148 6.58 2.13 7.03
N SER A 149 5.65 1.85 6.12
CA SER A 149 4.74 2.87 5.62
C SER A 149 3.88 3.43 6.75
N LEU A 150 3.34 2.56 7.60
CA LEU A 150 2.53 3.00 8.73
C LEU A 150 3.34 3.83 9.72
N GLU A 151 4.60 3.47 9.92
CA GLU A 151 5.47 4.25 10.80
C GLU A 151 5.70 5.65 10.23
N GLN A 152 5.87 5.74 8.93
CA GLN A 152 6.06 7.03 8.27
C GLN A 152 4.78 7.87 8.30
N LEU A 153 3.63 7.22 8.16
CA LEU A 153 2.35 7.91 8.33
C LEU A 153 2.22 8.46 9.74
N ALA A 154 2.60 7.66 10.74
CA ALA A 154 2.51 8.09 12.13
C ALA A 154 3.35 9.33 12.38
N ARG A 155 4.52 9.41 11.78
CA ARG A 155 5.41 10.56 11.98
C ARG A 155 4.80 11.87 11.48
N ARG A 156 3.93 11.81 10.50
CA ARG A 156 3.29 13.02 9.97
C ARG A 156 2.35 13.65 10.98
N PHE A 157 1.89 12.88 11.95
CA PHE A 157 0.89 13.34 12.93
C PHE A 157 1.44 13.40 14.35
N GLU A 158 2.74 13.30 14.50
CA GLU A 158 3.35 13.46 15.82
C GLU A 158 3.56 14.92 16.21
#